data_90ece16aecb4d354c17df287a9581357
#
_entry.id   90ece16aecb4d354c17df287a9581357
#
_cell.length_a   1.000
_cell.length_b   1.000
_cell.length_c   1.000
_cell.angle_alpha   90.00
_cell.angle_beta   90.00
_cell.angle_gamma   90.00
#
_symmetry.space_group_name_H-M   'P 1'
#
loop_
_entity.id
_entity.type
_entity.pdbx_description
1 polymer ?
#
loop_
_entity_poly.entity_id
_entity_poly.type
_entity_poly.pdbx_seq_one_letter_code
_entity_poly.pdbx_strand_id
1 'polypeptide(L)'
;AGDLGLLLLRVFTGALLIHHGYEKLANIENFADAFVRPLHLPFPILLSYVAAFSEVIGSWLLITGLLTRMGALAVAGTISVAIYHAIVTAGFNIYLLELLGLYFAAAVAVLACGPGVFSIDELIARRLEPDMQFSAAEDTDFAAGEAAVLEEAVASR
;
A
#
# COMPACT_ATOMS: atom_id res chain seq x y z
N ALA A 1 -2.24 -21.63 2.05
CA ALA A 1 -1.20 -21.56 0.99
C ALA A 1 -1.09 -20.16 0.37
N GLY A 2 -2.23 -19.47 0.11
CA GLY A 2 -2.24 -18.11 -0.49
C GLY A 2 -1.56 -17.07 0.39
N ASP A 3 -1.74 -17.09 1.68
CA ASP A 3 -1.18 -16.11 2.62
C ASP A 3 0.34 -16.15 2.70
N LEU A 4 0.94 -17.33 2.63
CA LEU A 4 2.39 -17.46 2.55
C LEU A 4 2.93 -16.90 1.23
N GLY A 5 2.20 -17.14 0.13
CA GLY A 5 2.54 -16.54 -1.17
C GLY A 5 2.50 -15.01 -1.14
N LEU A 6 1.47 -14.42 -0.51
CA LEU A 6 1.37 -12.97 -0.31
C LEU A 6 2.49 -12.42 0.58
N LEU A 7 2.84 -13.12 1.66
CA LEU A 7 3.97 -12.74 2.52
C LEU A 7 5.27 -12.69 1.71
N LEU A 8 5.57 -13.77 0.98
CA LEU A 8 6.78 -13.85 0.15
C LEU A 8 6.79 -12.75 -0.91
N LEU A 9 5.66 -12.55 -1.62
CA LEU A 9 5.53 -11.51 -2.64
C LEU A 9 5.83 -10.11 -2.07
N ARG A 10 5.24 -9.75 -0.92
CA ARG A 10 5.46 -8.46 -0.24
C ARG A 10 6.92 -8.26 0.17
N VAL A 11 7.47 -9.28 0.88
CA VAL A 11 8.82 -9.19 1.44
C VAL A 11 9.85 -9.11 0.32
N PHE A 12 9.75 -9.97 -0.70
CA PHE A 12 10.70 -9.93 -1.82
C PHE A 12 10.55 -8.64 -2.64
N THR A 13 9.33 -8.21 -2.96
CA THR A 13 9.12 -6.95 -3.69
C THR A 13 9.71 -5.77 -2.93
N GLY A 14 9.43 -5.65 -1.63
CA GLY A 14 9.96 -4.56 -0.81
C GLY A 14 11.48 -4.65 -0.65
N ALA A 15 12.04 -5.82 -0.34
CA ALA A 15 13.47 -6.02 -0.12
C ALA A 15 14.30 -5.76 -1.39
N LEU A 16 13.78 -6.16 -2.55
CA LEU A 16 14.48 -5.93 -3.82
C LEU A 16 14.33 -4.49 -4.33
N LEU A 17 13.27 -3.78 -3.95
CA LEU A 17 13.04 -2.41 -4.43
C LEU A 17 13.68 -1.34 -3.52
N ILE A 18 13.84 -1.62 -2.23
CA ILE A 18 14.28 -0.63 -1.25
C ILE A 18 15.66 -0.01 -1.58
N HIS A 19 16.58 -0.78 -2.14
CA HIS A 19 17.90 -0.28 -2.50
C HIS A 19 17.84 0.74 -3.65
N HIS A 20 16.91 0.60 -4.59
CA HIS A 20 16.68 1.58 -5.65
C HIS A 20 16.24 2.94 -5.10
N GLY A 21 15.41 2.94 -4.06
CA GLY A 21 15.01 4.15 -3.36
C GLY A 21 16.20 4.83 -2.66
N TYR A 22 17.06 4.06 -1.99
CA TYR A 22 18.27 4.61 -1.35
C TYR A 22 19.30 5.12 -2.37
N GLU A 23 19.50 4.44 -3.50
CA GLU A 23 20.36 4.93 -4.58
C GLU A 23 19.90 6.27 -5.13
N LYS A 24 18.59 6.47 -5.30
CA LYS A 24 18.01 7.75 -5.73
C LYS A 24 18.28 8.84 -4.68
N LEU A 25 18.09 8.56 -3.39
CA LEU A 25 18.36 9.52 -2.32
C LEU A 25 19.84 9.90 -2.24
N ALA A 26 20.74 8.95 -2.48
CA ALA A 26 22.18 9.21 -2.45
C ALA A 26 22.65 10.15 -3.57
N ASN A 27 21.98 10.17 -4.72
CA ASN A 27 22.33 10.97 -5.89
C ASN A 27 21.10 11.64 -6.52
N ILE A 28 20.35 12.41 -5.72
CA ILE A 28 19.05 12.95 -6.12
C ILE A 28 19.11 13.89 -7.33
N GLU A 29 20.15 14.69 -7.45
CA GLU A 29 20.33 15.60 -8.60
C GLU A 29 20.57 14.81 -9.89
N ASN A 30 21.45 13.82 -9.86
CA ASN A 30 21.71 12.94 -11.00
C ASN A 30 20.44 12.18 -11.40
N PHE A 31 19.67 11.71 -10.41
CA PHE A 31 18.40 11.05 -10.68
C PHE A 31 17.39 12.02 -11.33
N ALA A 32 17.28 13.25 -10.83
CA ALA A 32 16.41 14.25 -11.41
C ALA A 32 16.78 14.58 -12.86
N ASP A 33 18.08 14.70 -13.14
CA ASP A 33 18.58 15.03 -14.47
C ASP A 33 18.37 13.87 -15.47
N ALA A 34 18.58 12.64 -15.02
CA ALA A 34 18.46 11.48 -15.89
C ALA A 34 17.02 11.03 -16.12
N PHE A 35 16.14 11.17 -15.12
CA PHE A 35 14.83 10.50 -15.15
C PHE A 35 13.62 11.46 -15.07
N VAL A 36 13.74 12.62 -14.42
CA VAL A 36 12.59 13.52 -14.22
C VAL A 36 12.59 14.66 -15.23
N ARG A 37 13.73 15.32 -15.45
CA ARG A 37 13.83 16.43 -16.41
C ARG A 37 13.50 16.03 -17.86
N PRO A 38 13.87 14.85 -18.36
CA PRO A 38 13.48 14.43 -19.70
C PRO A 38 11.98 14.30 -19.90
N LEU A 39 11.20 14.14 -18.83
CA LEU A 39 9.74 14.12 -18.88
C LEU A 39 9.10 15.52 -18.86
N HIS A 40 9.90 16.58 -18.80
CA HIS A 40 9.45 17.98 -18.73
C HIS A 40 8.46 18.24 -17.58
N LEU A 41 8.57 17.49 -16.49
CA LEU A 41 7.73 17.66 -15.31
C LEU A 41 8.17 18.88 -14.49
N PRO A 42 7.21 19.59 -13.84
CA PRO A 42 7.53 20.71 -12.95
C PRO A 42 8.27 20.21 -11.70
N PHE A 43 9.10 21.05 -11.10
CA PHE A 43 9.79 20.77 -9.83
C PHE A 43 10.57 19.44 -9.81
N PRO A 44 11.54 19.20 -10.73
CA PRO A 44 12.17 17.89 -10.91
C PRO A 44 12.83 17.36 -9.65
N ILE A 45 13.49 18.19 -8.85
CA ILE A 45 14.12 17.79 -7.59
C ILE A 45 13.08 17.31 -6.58
N LEU A 46 11.96 18.04 -6.42
CA LEU A 46 10.88 17.64 -5.51
C LEU A 46 10.27 16.30 -5.92
N LEU A 47 9.98 16.12 -7.20
CA LEU A 47 9.44 14.87 -7.73
C LEU A 47 10.41 13.71 -7.59
N SER A 48 11.72 13.98 -7.68
CA SER A 48 12.75 12.96 -7.42
C SER A 48 12.73 12.50 -5.96
N TYR A 49 12.58 13.41 -5.01
CA TYR A 49 12.38 13.03 -3.60
C TYR A 49 11.09 12.26 -3.39
N VAL A 50 9.99 12.68 -4.00
CA VAL A 50 8.71 11.95 -3.92
C VAL A 50 8.88 10.51 -4.44
N ALA A 51 9.53 10.31 -5.59
CA ALA A 51 9.79 8.99 -6.14
C ALA A 51 10.67 8.15 -5.21
N ALA A 52 11.78 8.72 -4.71
CA ALA A 52 12.70 8.01 -3.83
C ALA A 52 12.04 7.61 -2.50
N PHE A 53 11.33 8.52 -1.85
CA PHE A 53 10.60 8.23 -0.61
C PHE A 53 9.44 7.25 -0.82
N SER A 54 8.73 7.34 -1.95
CA SER A 54 7.68 6.36 -2.30
C SER A 54 8.24 4.95 -2.39
N GLU A 55 9.44 4.77 -2.93
CA GLU A 55 10.09 3.45 -2.97
C GLU A 55 10.63 3.02 -1.61
N VAL A 56 11.32 3.89 -0.87
CA VAL A 56 11.86 3.52 0.45
C VAL A 56 10.75 3.23 1.44
N ILE A 57 9.82 4.17 1.62
CA ILE A 57 8.72 4.02 2.59
C ILE A 57 7.77 2.92 2.12
N GLY A 58 7.40 2.91 0.83
CA GLY A 58 6.54 1.88 0.25
C GLY A 58 7.11 0.49 0.44
N SER A 59 8.42 0.31 0.24
CA SER A 59 9.11 -0.96 0.48
C SER A 59 9.05 -1.39 1.95
N TRP A 60 9.30 -0.50 2.89
CA TRP A 60 9.17 -0.81 4.32
C TRP A 60 7.73 -1.17 4.70
N LEU A 61 6.73 -0.46 4.17
CA LEU A 61 5.32 -0.78 4.39
C LEU A 61 4.96 -2.16 3.83
N LEU A 62 5.48 -2.53 2.67
CA LEU A 62 5.28 -3.86 2.08
C LEU A 62 5.94 -4.96 2.92
N ILE A 63 7.20 -4.77 3.34
CA ILE A 63 7.95 -5.77 4.14
C ILE A 63 7.22 -6.03 5.45
N THR A 64 6.88 -4.98 6.18
CA THR A 64 6.24 -5.09 7.50
C THR A 64 4.77 -5.49 7.40
N GLY A 65 4.12 -5.19 6.29
CA GLY A 65 2.68 -5.36 6.16
C GLY A 65 1.87 -4.36 6.97
N LEU A 66 2.43 -3.17 7.20
CA LEU A 66 1.74 -2.05 7.84
C LEU A 66 1.30 -1.06 6.76
N LEU A 67 0.04 -0.64 6.79
CA LEU A 67 -0.56 0.18 5.72
C LEU A 67 -0.22 -0.37 4.33
N THR A 68 -0.31 -1.69 4.20
CA THR A 68 0.17 -2.45 3.04
C THR A 68 -0.35 -1.91 1.71
N ARG A 69 -1.64 -1.56 1.65
CA ARG A 69 -2.25 -1.01 0.42
C ARG A 69 -1.68 0.34 0.04
N MET A 70 -1.38 1.19 1.03
CA MET A 70 -0.75 2.51 0.76
C MET A 70 0.68 2.33 0.25
N GLY A 71 1.45 1.40 0.85
CA GLY A 71 2.78 1.04 0.37
C GLY A 71 2.75 0.49 -1.07
N ALA A 72 1.83 -0.43 -1.36
CA ALA A 72 1.65 -0.98 -2.69
C ALA A 72 1.25 0.09 -3.73
N LEU A 73 0.37 1.03 -3.35
CA LEU A 73 -0.03 2.15 -4.21
C LEU A 73 1.14 3.09 -4.51
N ALA A 74 1.95 3.43 -3.49
CA ALA A 74 3.12 4.28 -3.66
C ALA A 74 4.15 3.64 -4.61
N VAL A 75 4.44 2.35 -4.44
CA VAL A 75 5.32 1.59 -5.32
C VAL A 75 4.75 1.50 -6.74
N ALA A 76 3.48 1.12 -6.89
CA ALA A 76 2.84 1.04 -8.21
C ALA A 76 2.87 2.38 -8.95
N GLY A 77 2.60 3.48 -8.25
CA GLY A 77 2.67 4.84 -8.80
C GLY A 77 4.06 5.18 -9.32
N THR A 78 5.09 4.96 -8.50
CA THR A 78 6.48 5.25 -8.91
C THR A 78 6.93 4.39 -10.08
N ILE A 79 6.63 3.09 -10.06
CA ILE A 79 6.97 2.18 -11.17
C ILE A 79 6.21 2.53 -12.45
N SER A 80 4.95 3.01 -12.36
CA SER A 80 4.21 3.51 -13.53
C SER A 80 4.92 4.67 -14.21
N VAL A 81 5.43 5.62 -13.43
CA VAL A 81 6.22 6.74 -13.96
C VAL A 81 7.54 6.25 -14.57
N ALA A 82 8.19 5.26 -13.95
CA ALA A 82 9.41 4.65 -14.49
C ALA A 82 9.15 3.93 -15.82
N ILE A 83 8.04 3.21 -15.97
CA ILE A 83 7.62 2.59 -17.23
C ILE A 83 7.38 3.67 -18.29
N TYR A 84 6.65 4.73 -17.94
CA TYR A 84 6.40 5.85 -18.86
C TYR A 84 7.71 6.49 -19.33
N HIS A 85 8.62 6.79 -18.39
CA HIS A 85 9.95 7.31 -18.71
C HIS A 85 10.72 6.39 -19.66
N ALA A 86 10.75 5.09 -19.36
CA ALA A 86 11.46 4.10 -20.18
C ALA A 86 10.94 4.10 -21.64
N ILE A 87 9.63 4.13 -21.83
CA ILE A 87 9.01 4.14 -23.16
C ILE A 87 9.34 5.43 -23.92
N VAL A 88 9.25 6.59 -23.25
CA VAL A 88 9.46 7.91 -23.88
C VAL A 88 10.93 8.15 -24.24
N THR A 89 11.87 7.71 -23.40
CA THR A 89 13.31 8.01 -23.59
C THR A 89 14.09 6.93 -24.35
N ALA A 90 13.79 5.65 -24.10
CA ALA A 90 14.50 4.52 -24.71
C ALA A 90 13.67 3.76 -25.75
N GLY A 91 12.39 4.13 -25.94
CA GLY A 91 11.45 3.39 -26.78
C GLY A 91 11.06 2.05 -26.14
N PHE A 92 10.49 1.15 -26.97
CA PHE A 92 10.07 -0.16 -26.49
C PHE A 92 11.28 -1.08 -26.31
N ASN A 93 11.82 -1.14 -25.09
CA ASN A 93 12.88 -2.06 -24.71
C ASN A 93 12.33 -3.12 -23.76
N ILE A 94 12.13 -4.34 -24.27
CA ILE A 94 11.49 -5.42 -23.51
C ILE A 94 12.26 -5.79 -22.25
N TYR A 95 13.58 -5.79 -22.27
CA TYR A 95 14.41 -6.16 -21.11
C TYR A 95 14.26 -5.20 -19.93
N LEU A 96 14.12 -3.90 -20.23
CA LEU A 96 13.86 -2.89 -19.20
C LEU A 96 12.42 -2.95 -18.71
N LEU A 97 11.46 -3.09 -19.62
CA LEU A 97 10.04 -3.12 -19.32
C LEU A 97 9.62 -4.39 -18.59
N GLU A 98 10.30 -5.52 -18.84
CA GLU A 98 10.04 -6.79 -18.15
C GLU A 98 10.22 -6.65 -16.63
N LEU A 99 11.35 -6.12 -16.18
CA LEU A 99 11.61 -5.92 -14.75
C LEU A 99 10.63 -4.93 -14.11
N LEU A 100 10.40 -3.78 -14.76
CA LEU A 100 9.45 -2.79 -14.28
C LEU A 100 8.01 -3.35 -14.25
N GLY A 101 7.64 -4.12 -15.27
CA GLY A 101 6.35 -4.79 -15.35
C GLY A 101 6.13 -5.81 -14.24
N LEU A 102 7.15 -6.58 -13.88
CA LEU A 102 7.10 -7.52 -12.76
C LEU A 102 6.89 -6.82 -11.42
N TYR A 103 7.62 -5.74 -11.15
CA TYR A 103 7.40 -4.93 -9.93
C TYR A 103 6.02 -4.29 -9.90
N PHE A 104 5.57 -3.76 -11.04
CA PHE A 104 4.23 -3.20 -11.15
C PHE A 104 3.15 -4.24 -10.87
N ALA A 105 3.24 -5.41 -11.52
CA ALA A 105 2.28 -6.50 -11.33
C ALA A 105 2.28 -7.01 -9.89
N ALA A 106 3.45 -7.14 -9.24
CA ALA A 106 3.55 -7.52 -7.84
C ALA A 106 2.88 -6.49 -6.92
N ALA A 107 3.13 -5.19 -7.13
CA ALA A 107 2.50 -4.12 -6.36
C ALA A 107 0.97 -4.10 -6.54
N VAL A 108 0.48 -4.25 -7.77
CA VAL A 108 -0.97 -4.33 -8.06
C VAL A 108 -1.59 -5.58 -7.45
N ALA A 109 -0.92 -6.72 -7.48
CA ALA A 109 -1.40 -7.95 -6.84
C ALA A 109 -1.56 -7.76 -5.32
N VAL A 110 -0.56 -7.15 -4.65
CA VAL A 110 -0.65 -6.83 -3.21
C VAL A 110 -1.75 -5.81 -2.93
N LEU A 111 -1.91 -4.80 -3.79
CA LEU A 111 -2.97 -3.79 -3.64
C LEU A 111 -4.37 -4.44 -3.71
N ALA A 112 -4.57 -5.36 -4.63
CA ALA A 112 -5.84 -6.05 -4.85
C ALA A 112 -6.12 -7.10 -3.75
N CYS A 113 -5.15 -7.97 -3.46
CA CYS A 113 -5.31 -9.07 -2.49
C CYS A 113 -5.26 -8.58 -1.03
N GLY A 114 -4.63 -7.42 -0.78
CA GLY A 114 -4.48 -6.86 0.56
C GLY A 114 -3.27 -7.41 1.32
N PRO A 115 -3.23 -7.17 2.65
CA PRO A 115 -2.06 -7.46 3.48
C PRO A 115 -1.75 -8.94 3.71
N GLY A 116 -2.79 -9.81 3.71
CA GLY A 116 -2.68 -11.22 4.11
C GLY A 116 -2.53 -11.42 5.62
N VAL A 117 -2.72 -12.67 6.06
CA VAL A 117 -2.77 -13.04 7.51
C VAL A 117 -1.46 -12.76 8.26
N PHE A 118 -0.33 -12.80 7.55
CA PHE A 118 1.02 -12.54 8.12
C PHE A 118 1.43 -11.07 7.99
N SER A 119 0.56 -10.14 8.35
CA SER A 119 0.79 -8.70 8.28
C SER A 119 0.53 -8.01 9.61
N ILE A 120 1.17 -6.86 9.81
CA ILE A 120 0.86 -6.00 10.97
C ILE A 120 -0.56 -5.46 10.87
N ASP A 121 -1.05 -5.14 9.67
CA ASP A 121 -2.42 -4.69 9.45
C ASP A 121 -3.43 -5.71 9.98
N GLU A 122 -3.24 -7.00 9.70
CA GLU A 122 -4.11 -8.08 10.18
C GLU A 122 -4.02 -8.26 11.69
N LEU A 123 -2.81 -8.16 12.25
CA LEU A 123 -2.60 -8.25 13.70
C LEU A 123 -3.36 -7.13 14.44
N ILE A 124 -3.35 -5.92 13.88
CA ILE A 124 -4.09 -4.77 14.43
C ILE A 124 -5.60 -5.00 14.29
N ALA A 125 -6.06 -5.44 13.11
CA ALA A 125 -7.48 -5.72 12.86
C ALA A 125 -8.05 -6.72 13.85
N ARG A 126 -7.36 -7.84 14.07
CA ARG A 126 -7.78 -8.89 15.03
C ARG A 126 -7.82 -8.41 16.48
N ARG A 127 -7.03 -7.41 16.86
CA ARG A 127 -7.08 -6.85 18.20
C ARG A 127 -8.22 -5.87 18.41
N LEU A 128 -8.67 -5.21 17.35
CA LEU A 128 -9.78 -4.25 17.40
C LEU A 128 -11.16 -4.92 17.28
N GLU A 129 -11.26 -6.11 16.66
CA GLU A 129 -12.51 -6.86 16.51
C GLU A 129 -13.23 -7.18 17.84
N PRO A 130 -12.58 -7.63 18.92
CA PRO A 130 -13.24 -7.90 20.20
C PRO A 130 -13.95 -6.68 20.77
N ASP A 131 -13.33 -5.52 20.70
CA ASP A 131 -13.88 -4.28 21.25
C ASP A 131 -15.10 -3.80 20.46
N MET A 132 -15.11 -3.97 19.14
CA MET A 132 -16.25 -3.62 18.29
C MET A 132 -17.44 -4.56 18.50
N GLN A 133 -17.21 -5.85 18.71
CA GLN A 133 -18.28 -6.82 18.99
C GLN A 133 -18.94 -6.57 20.36
N PHE A 134 -18.13 -6.21 21.36
CA PHE A 134 -18.63 -5.89 22.69
C PHE A 134 -19.48 -4.63 22.66
N SER A 135 -19.04 -3.56 22.01
CA SER A 135 -19.80 -2.30 21.85
C SER A 135 -21.12 -2.50 21.09
N ALA A 136 -21.12 -3.29 20.01
CA ALA A 136 -22.33 -3.59 19.24
C ALA A 136 -23.34 -4.44 20.04
N ALA A 137 -22.89 -5.33 20.90
CA ALA A 137 -23.74 -6.13 21.77
C ALA A 137 -24.40 -5.26 22.85
N GLU A 138 -23.67 -4.31 23.43
CA GLU A 138 -24.17 -3.38 24.44
C GLU A 138 -25.23 -2.44 23.86
N ASP A 139 -25.03 -1.93 22.64
CA ASP A 139 -26.01 -1.09 21.94
C ASP A 139 -27.30 -1.85 21.61
N THR A 140 -27.21 -3.13 21.23
CA THR A 140 -28.40 -3.96 20.95
C THR A 140 -29.18 -4.33 22.21
N ASP A 141 -28.50 -4.57 23.32
CA ASP A 141 -29.11 -4.89 24.61
C ASP A 141 -29.85 -3.64 25.19
N PHE A 142 -29.22 -2.47 25.03
CA PHE A 142 -29.85 -1.19 25.43
C PHE A 142 -31.09 -0.90 24.61
N ALA A 143 -31.06 -1.06 23.29
CA ALA A 143 -32.21 -0.84 22.42
C ALA A 143 -33.37 -1.84 22.70
N ALA A 144 -33.03 -3.09 23.00
CA ALA A 144 -34.02 -4.11 23.38
C ALA A 144 -34.70 -3.79 24.73
N GLY A 145 -33.93 -3.30 25.70
CA GLY A 145 -34.45 -2.86 27.01
C GLY A 145 -35.39 -1.68 26.89
N GLU A 146 -35.05 -0.68 26.07
CA GLU A 146 -35.90 0.48 25.82
C GLU A 146 -37.23 0.12 25.12
N ALA A 147 -37.16 -0.79 24.14
CA ALA A 147 -38.34 -1.32 23.45
C ALA A 147 -39.30 -2.06 24.41
N ALA A 148 -38.78 -2.89 25.30
CA ALA A 148 -39.56 -3.64 26.30
C ALA A 148 -40.27 -2.70 27.28
N VAL A 149 -39.61 -1.65 27.75
CA VAL A 149 -40.20 -0.63 28.65
C VAL A 149 -41.34 0.13 27.97
N LEU A 150 -41.18 0.46 26.69
CA LEU A 150 -42.22 1.12 25.89
C LEU A 150 -43.46 0.22 25.68
N GLU A 151 -43.22 -1.08 25.43
CA GLU A 151 -44.30 -2.06 25.25
C GLU A 151 -45.12 -2.25 26.54
N GLU A 152 -44.45 -2.32 27.69
CA GLU A 152 -45.10 -2.41 29.01
C GLU A 152 -45.90 -1.15 29.35
N ALA A 153 -45.38 0.03 29.00
CA ALA A 153 -46.06 1.31 29.20
C ALA A 153 -47.33 1.45 28.33
N VAL A 154 -47.35 0.86 27.14
CA VAL A 154 -48.50 0.85 26.23
C VAL A 154 -49.55 -0.17 26.70
N ALA A 155 -49.14 -1.33 27.20
CA ALA A 155 -50.05 -2.37 27.69
C ALA A 155 -50.77 -2.01 29.00
N SER A 156 -50.26 -1.04 29.75
CA SER A 156 -50.82 -0.57 31.03
C SER A 156 -51.86 0.54 30.90
N ARG A 157 -52.19 0.96 29.68
CA ARG A 157 -53.23 1.98 29.37
C ARG A 157 -54.48 1.35 28.81
#